data_d0b952f4c4eb99533493ed7bb3860d9e
#
_entry.id   d0b952f4c4eb99533493ed7bb3860d9e
#
_cell.length_a   1.000
_cell.length_b   1.000
_cell.length_c   1.000
_cell.angle_alpha   90.00
_cell.angle_beta   90.00
_cell.angle_gamma   90.00
#
_symmetry.space_group_name_H-M   'P 1'
#
loop_
_entity.id
_entity.type
_entity.pdbx_description
1 polymer ?
#
loop_
_entity_poly.entity_id
_entity_poly.type
_entity_poly.pdbx_seq_one_letter_code
_entity_poly.pdbx_strand_id
1 'polypeptide(L)'
;MGMLNLIRKELALCMHPTAFIFLIFAALVFVPNYPYEVIFFFSCLSVFFCCITGRENGDIAFSCALPVKKEHIPIAKMLVVFGLQGIILLFVGIAGAVKGAVLPAEQYVNQAGISANLALVGNGAVLLGVFNLIFFPRYFKAPEKIGVPFVIGAVAVFLLIGVFIALRWATPLYSVTLNGLNSVNTGAKAAALTIGIVIYIALSVIGCKLSMRRFHRIDV
;
A
#
# COMPACT_ATOMS: atom_id res chain seq x y z
N MET A 1 13.63 -6.09 -25.30
CA MET A 1 13.31 -6.83 -24.06
C MET A 1 11.86 -6.57 -23.68
N GLY A 2 11.06 -7.59 -23.31
CA GLY A 2 9.64 -7.41 -22.98
C GLY A 2 9.43 -6.96 -21.54
N MET A 3 8.26 -6.38 -21.24
CA MET A 3 7.86 -5.92 -19.89
C MET A 3 7.99 -7.04 -18.82
N LEU A 4 7.64 -8.28 -19.18
CA LEU A 4 7.76 -9.43 -18.26
C LEU A 4 9.20 -9.65 -17.78
N ASN A 5 10.20 -9.46 -18.65
CA ASN A 5 11.60 -9.61 -18.27
C ASN A 5 12.06 -8.49 -17.33
N LEU A 6 11.52 -7.26 -17.50
CA LEU A 6 11.75 -6.18 -16.53
C LEU A 6 11.13 -6.47 -15.18
N ILE A 7 9.91 -7.01 -15.14
CA ILE A 7 9.28 -7.43 -13.88
C ILE A 7 10.09 -8.53 -13.20
N ARG A 8 10.56 -9.55 -13.93
CA ARG A 8 11.43 -10.60 -13.40
C ARG A 8 12.73 -10.03 -12.82
N LYS A 9 13.32 -9.06 -13.52
CA LYS A 9 14.51 -8.35 -13.05
C LYS A 9 14.22 -7.60 -11.74
N GLU A 10 13.10 -6.87 -11.65
CA GLU A 10 12.69 -6.18 -10.41
C GLU A 10 12.55 -7.16 -9.24
N LEU A 11 11.92 -8.30 -9.48
CA LEU A 11 11.79 -9.36 -8.46
C LEU A 11 13.16 -9.93 -8.04
N ALA A 12 14.09 -10.08 -8.97
CA ALA A 12 15.42 -10.65 -8.67
C ALA A 12 16.36 -9.66 -7.97
N LEU A 13 16.35 -8.38 -8.36
CA LEU A 13 17.33 -7.38 -7.90
C LEU A 13 16.82 -6.49 -6.78
N CYS A 14 15.51 -6.29 -6.67
CA CYS A 14 14.93 -5.31 -5.75
C CYS A 14 14.14 -5.95 -4.61
N MET A 15 13.74 -7.22 -4.70
CA MET A 15 12.92 -7.84 -3.66
C MET A 15 13.73 -8.06 -2.38
N HIS A 16 13.32 -7.39 -1.30
CA HIS A 16 13.92 -7.57 0.01
C HIS A 16 13.15 -8.63 0.81
N PRO A 17 13.80 -9.51 1.59
CA PRO A 17 13.11 -10.53 2.40
C PRO A 17 12.07 -9.97 3.37
N THR A 18 12.26 -8.76 3.89
CA THR A 18 11.28 -8.09 4.76
C THR A 18 9.94 -7.84 4.08
N ALA A 19 9.88 -7.80 2.73
CA ALA A 19 8.63 -7.67 2.02
C ALA A 19 7.66 -8.81 2.35
N PHE A 20 8.17 -10.03 2.46
CA PHE A 20 7.39 -11.22 2.84
C PHE A 20 7.03 -11.19 4.33
N ILE A 21 7.94 -10.72 5.20
CA ILE A 21 7.68 -10.60 6.64
C ILE A 21 6.53 -9.62 6.88
N PHE A 22 6.51 -8.48 6.18
CA PHE A 22 5.44 -7.49 6.33
C PHE A 22 4.08 -7.97 5.81
N LEU A 23 4.03 -8.95 4.90
CA LEU A 23 2.77 -9.59 4.51
C LEU A 23 2.14 -10.38 5.68
N ILE A 24 2.98 -10.99 6.53
CA ILE A 24 2.52 -11.73 7.72
C ILE A 24 1.86 -10.78 8.72
N PHE A 25 2.18 -9.48 8.69
CA PHE A 25 1.57 -8.48 9.58
C PHE A 25 0.06 -8.27 9.34
N ALA A 26 -0.51 -8.84 8.27
CA ALA A 26 -1.96 -8.97 8.16
C ALA A 26 -2.57 -9.72 9.37
N ALA A 27 -1.82 -10.61 10.02
CA ALA A 27 -2.23 -11.31 11.25
C ALA A 27 -2.41 -10.37 12.47
N LEU A 28 -1.85 -9.15 12.45
CA LEU A 28 -2.08 -8.15 13.51
C LEU A 28 -3.55 -7.73 13.66
N VAL A 29 -4.39 -8.08 12.70
CA VAL A 29 -5.86 -7.97 12.80
C VAL A 29 -6.42 -8.74 14.01
N PHE A 30 -5.74 -9.79 14.46
CA PHE A 30 -6.15 -10.59 15.62
C PHE A 30 -5.69 -9.97 16.96
N VAL A 31 -4.84 -8.96 16.94
CA VAL A 31 -4.33 -8.30 18.16
C VAL A 31 -5.37 -7.26 18.66
N PRO A 32 -5.87 -7.38 19.90
CA PRO A 32 -7.02 -6.61 20.36
C PRO A 32 -6.81 -5.08 20.40
N ASN A 33 -5.60 -4.62 20.71
CA ASN A 33 -5.30 -3.19 20.93
C ASN A 33 -4.53 -2.56 19.79
N TYR A 34 -4.39 -3.25 18.64
CA TYR A 34 -3.58 -2.78 17.55
C TYR A 34 -4.38 -1.89 16.57
N PRO A 35 -3.88 -0.71 16.20
CA PRO A 35 -4.51 0.12 15.18
C PRO A 35 -4.29 -0.51 13.79
N TYR A 36 -5.32 -1.16 13.25
CA TYR A 36 -5.20 -1.99 12.02
C TYR A 36 -4.73 -1.22 10.79
N GLU A 37 -4.98 0.08 10.71
CA GLU A 37 -4.50 0.92 9.62
C GLU A 37 -2.97 0.95 9.52
N VAL A 38 -2.25 0.74 10.62
CA VAL A 38 -0.78 0.70 10.65
C VAL A 38 -0.23 -0.51 9.88
N ILE A 39 -1.02 -1.57 9.68
CA ILE A 39 -0.64 -2.70 8.83
C ILE A 39 -0.27 -2.23 7.41
N PHE A 40 -1.01 -1.27 6.87
CA PHE A 40 -0.75 -0.73 5.54
C PHE A 40 0.51 0.14 5.50
N PHE A 41 0.88 0.78 6.62
CA PHE A 41 2.16 1.47 6.73
C PHE A 41 3.35 0.51 6.63
N PHE A 42 3.27 -0.69 7.19
CA PHE A 42 4.30 -1.71 7.00
C PHE A 42 4.44 -2.14 5.54
N SER A 43 3.36 -2.12 4.77
CA SER A 43 3.45 -2.32 3.31
C SER A 43 4.22 -1.17 2.62
N CYS A 44 4.04 0.07 3.06
CA CYS A 44 4.85 1.20 2.57
C CYS A 44 6.33 1.05 2.94
N LEU A 45 6.61 0.56 4.15
CA LEU A 45 7.98 0.28 4.60
C LEU A 45 8.62 -0.87 3.81
N SER A 46 7.85 -1.90 3.43
CA SER A 46 8.28 -2.96 2.50
C SER A 46 8.77 -2.37 1.17
N VAL A 47 8.01 -1.46 0.59
CA VAL A 47 8.40 -0.77 -0.66
C VAL A 47 9.70 0.01 -0.49
N PHE A 48 9.88 0.68 0.64
CA PHE A 48 11.11 1.40 0.97
C PHE A 48 12.33 0.48 0.99
N PHE A 49 12.24 -0.66 1.68
CA PHE A 49 13.34 -1.64 1.70
C PHE A 49 13.63 -2.23 0.32
N CYS A 50 12.60 -2.53 -0.47
CA CYS A 50 12.80 -2.97 -1.85
C CYS A 50 13.53 -1.91 -2.69
N CYS A 51 13.24 -0.62 -2.49
CA CYS A 51 13.95 0.46 -3.17
C CYS A 51 15.40 0.61 -2.71
N ILE A 52 15.69 0.40 -1.40
CA ILE A 52 17.07 0.37 -0.88
C ILE A 52 17.85 -0.77 -1.52
N THR A 53 17.32 -2.00 -1.49
CA THR A 53 17.96 -3.17 -2.12
C THR A 53 18.23 -2.93 -3.60
N GLY A 54 17.25 -2.37 -4.33
CA GLY A 54 17.44 -2.02 -5.73
C GLY A 54 18.57 -1.01 -5.95
N ARG A 55 18.71 0.00 -5.08
CA ARG A 55 19.83 0.95 -5.13
C ARG A 55 21.16 0.27 -4.89
N GLU A 56 21.26 -0.57 -3.87
CA GLU A 56 22.49 -1.29 -3.51
C GLU A 56 22.93 -2.25 -4.62
N ASN A 57 21.99 -2.85 -5.33
CA ASN A 57 22.24 -3.74 -6.48
C ASN A 57 22.40 -2.99 -7.81
N GLY A 58 22.41 -1.67 -7.83
CA GLY A 58 22.59 -0.87 -9.05
C GLY A 58 21.45 -1.05 -10.07
N ASP A 59 20.23 -1.38 -9.60
CA ASP A 59 19.06 -1.72 -10.41
C ASP A 59 18.76 -0.72 -11.54
N ILE A 60 18.78 0.57 -11.24
CA ILE A 60 18.45 1.63 -12.22
C ILE A 60 19.54 1.74 -13.27
N ALA A 61 20.82 1.75 -12.87
CA ALA A 61 21.95 1.79 -13.80
C ALA A 61 21.94 0.57 -14.74
N PHE A 62 21.73 -0.62 -14.17
CA PHE A 62 21.55 -1.84 -14.96
C PHE A 62 20.39 -1.73 -15.95
N SER A 63 19.24 -1.21 -15.50
CA SER A 63 18.06 -1.07 -16.37
C SER A 63 18.27 -0.08 -17.50
N CYS A 64 19.02 1.00 -17.27
CA CYS A 64 19.34 1.98 -18.31
C CYS A 64 20.34 1.47 -19.35
N ALA A 65 21.17 0.48 -19.01
CA ALA A 65 22.06 -0.21 -19.95
C ALA A 65 21.34 -1.20 -20.88
N LEU A 66 20.09 -1.57 -20.55
CA LEU A 66 19.30 -2.49 -21.37
C LEU A 66 18.64 -1.76 -22.57
N PRO A 67 18.41 -2.46 -23.70
CA PRO A 67 17.70 -1.90 -24.85
C PRO A 67 16.19 -1.82 -24.61
N VAL A 68 15.79 -0.97 -23.65
CA VAL A 68 14.39 -0.73 -23.25
C VAL A 68 14.07 0.76 -23.25
N LYS A 69 12.80 1.11 -23.41
CA LYS A 69 12.38 2.50 -23.29
C LYS A 69 12.47 2.92 -21.81
N LYS A 70 13.06 4.09 -21.53
CA LYS A 70 13.20 4.64 -20.18
C LYS A 70 11.87 4.61 -19.38
N GLU A 71 10.74 4.83 -20.05
CA GLU A 71 9.41 4.82 -19.44
C GLU A 71 9.00 3.45 -18.86
N HIS A 72 9.51 2.35 -19.40
CA HIS A 72 9.18 1.01 -18.94
C HIS A 72 9.79 0.67 -17.58
N ILE A 73 10.86 1.36 -17.16
CA ILE A 73 11.57 1.12 -15.90
C ILE A 73 10.67 1.47 -14.70
N PRO A 74 10.11 2.71 -14.60
CA PRO A 74 9.15 3.02 -13.55
C PRO A 74 7.91 2.13 -13.55
N ILE A 75 7.39 1.80 -14.76
CA ILE A 75 6.19 0.95 -14.88
C ILE A 75 6.47 -0.43 -14.29
N ALA A 76 7.58 -1.08 -14.63
CA ALA A 76 7.91 -2.42 -14.14
C ALA A 76 8.04 -2.44 -12.60
N LYS A 77 8.75 -1.47 -12.01
CA LYS A 77 8.88 -1.33 -10.57
C LYS A 77 7.54 -1.14 -9.89
N MET A 78 6.70 -0.24 -10.41
CA MET A 78 5.38 0.02 -9.83
C MET A 78 4.42 -1.17 -9.97
N LEU A 79 4.50 -1.96 -11.05
CA LEU A 79 3.72 -3.20 -11.18
C LEU A 79 4.06 -4.23 -10.10
N VAL A 80 5.33 -4.39 -9.76
CA VAL A 80 5.76 -5.26 -8.66
C VAL A 80 5.20 -4.76 -7.33
N VAL A 81 5.28 -3.46 -7.08
CA VAL A 81 4.72 -2.85 -5.87
C VAL A 81 3.20 -3.02 -5.79
N PHE A 82 2.49 -2.84 -6.90
CA PHE A 82 1.03 -3.07 -6.94
C PHE A 82 0.68 -4.52 -6.62
N GLY A 83 1.51 -5.46 -7.07
CA GLY A 83 1.36 -6.87 -6.70
C GLY A 83 1.50 -7.07 -5.18
N LEU A 84 2.56 -6.55 -4.56
CA LEU A 84 2.77 -6.62 -3.10
C LEU A 84 1.64 -5.97 -2.30
N GLN A 85 1.22 -4.77 -2.73
CA GLN A 85 0.14 -4.04 -2.08
C GLN A 85 -1.22 -4.74 -2.27
N GLY A 86 -1.45 -5.35 -3.43
CA GLY A 86 -2.65 -6.17 -3.66
C GLY A 86 -2.70 -7.39 -2.76
N ILE A 87 -1.56 -8.06 -2.55
CA ILE A 87 -1.45 -9.22 -1.65
C ILE A 87 -1.76 -8.83 -0.20
N ILE A 88 -1.21 -7.70 0.31
CA ILE A 88 -1.52 -7.29 1.70
C ILE A 88 -2.98 -6.90 1.86
N LEU A 89 -3.59 -6.21 0.90
CA LEU A 89 -5.02 -5.89 0.93
C LEU A 89 -5.87 -7.16 0.97
N LEU A 90 -5.51 -8.16 0.14
CA LEU A 90 -6.17 -9.46 0.13
C LEU A 90 -6.01 -10.19 1.47
N PHE A 91 -4.79 -10.23 2.02
CA PHE A 91 -4.52 -10.91 3.28
C PHE A 91 -5.25 -10.26 4.46
N VAL A 92 -5.30 -8.93 4.53
CA VAL A 92 -6.09 -8.21 5.55
C VAL A 92 -7.58 -8.50 5.38
N GLY A 93 -8.08 -8.56 4.15
CA GLY A 93 -9.48 -8.93 3.87
C GLY A 93 -9.81 -10.37 4.31
N ILE A 94 -8.93 -11.32 4.01
CA ILE A 94 -9.07 -12.73 4.45
C ILE A 94 -8.98 -12.84 5.98
N ALA A 95 -7.98 -12.20 6.60
CA ALA A 95 -7.82 -12.21 8.05
C ALA A 95 -9.03 -11.61 8.76
N GLY A 96 -9.60 -10.53 8.23
CA GLY A 96 -10.83 -9.93 8.74
C GLY A 96 -12.06 -10.83 8.59
N ALA A 97 -12.18 -11.55 7.47
CA ALA A 97 -13.25 -12.53 7.27
C ALA A 97 -13.12 -13.72 8.24
N VAL A 98 -11.90 -14.26 8.40
CA VAL A 98 -11.62 -15.34 9.37
C VAL A 98 -11.91 -14.87 10.80
N LYS A 99 -11.48 -13.65 11.16
CA LYS A 99 -11.78 -13.06 12.47
C LYS A 99 -13.29 -13.01 12.73
N GLY A 100 -14.08 -12.58 11.74
CA GLY A 100 -15.53 -12.50 11.85
C GLY A 100 -16.23 -13.86 11.92
N ALA A 101 -15.59 -14.93 11.41
CA ALA A 101 -16.12 -16.30 11.49
C ALA A 101 -15.78 -17.01 12.81
N VAL A 102 -14.63 -16.68 13.42
CA VAL A 102 -14.08 -17.39 14.58
C VAL A 102 -14.41 -16.70 15.90
N LEU A 103 -14.40 -15.35 15.92
CA LEU A 103 -14.61 -14.60 17.16
C LEU A 103 -16.06 -14.16 17.33
N PRO A 104 -16.55 -14.09 18.60
CA PRO A 104 -17.85 -13.51 18.92
C PRO A 104 -17.95 -12.06 18.42
N ALA A 105 -19.17 -11.62 18.08
CA ALA A 105 -19.41 -10.27 17.57
C ALA A 105 -18.87 -9.15 18.48
N GLU A 106 -18.90 -9.37 19.80
CA GLU A 106 -18.40 -8.44 20.82
C GLU A 106 -16.87 -8.23 20.72
N GLN A 107 -16.12 -9.24 20.29
CA GLN A 107 -14.66 -9.19 20.15
C GLN A 107 -14.20 -8.81 18.74
N TYR A 108 -15.15 -8.65 17.81
CA TYR A 108 -14.82 -8.31 16.44
C TYR A 108 -14.31 -6.87 16.29
N VAL A 109 -14.91 -5.93 17.01
CA VAL A 109 -14.42 -4.57 17.15
C VAL A 109 -13.30 -4.58 18.18
N ASN A 110 -12.11 -4.09 17.83
CA ASN A 110 -11.01 -4.03 18.78
C ASN A 110 -11.20 -2.88 19.80
N GLN A 111 -10.34 -2.83 20.83
CA GLN A 111 -10.40 -1.78 21.86
C GLN A 111 -10.10 -0.37 21.31
N ALA A 112 -9.45 -0.26 20.15
CA ALA A 112 -9.27 1.01 19.43
C ALA A 112 -10.51 1.43 18.62
N GLY A 113 -11.63 0.70 18.74
CA GLY A 113 -12.86 0.97 18.00
C GLY A 113 -12.81 0.64 16.52
N ILE A 114 -11.89 -0.27 16.09
CA ILE A 114 -11.64 -0.60 14.70
C ILE A 114 -12.10 -2.01 14.40
N SER A 115 -12.84 -2.18 13.33
CA SER A 115 -13.27 -3.49 12.81
C SER A 115 -12.42 -3.91 11.61
N ALA A 116 -12.06 -5.19 11.56
CA ALA A 116 -11.32 -5.77 10.43
C ALA A 116 -12.28 -6.18 9.30
N ASN A 117 -12.93 -5.22 8.69
CA ASN A 117 -13.96 -5.42 7.67
C ASN A 117 -13.58 -4.85 6.30
N LEU A 118 -14.49 -4.94 5.33
CA LEU A 118 -14.27 -4.44 3.97
C LEU A 118 -13.96 -2.94 3.93
N ALA A 119 -14.53 -2.13 4.85
CA ALA A 119 -14.23 -0.71 4.92
C ALA A 119 -12.78 -0.44 5.33
N LEU A 120 -12.22 -1.25 6.24
CA LEU A 120 -10.79 -1.19 6.60
C LEU A 120 -9.89 -1.44 5.37
N VAL A 121 -10.22 -2.43 4.56
CA VAL A 121 -9.46 -2.73 3.33
C VAL A 121 -9.56 -1.56 2.34
N GLY A 122 -10.73 -0.93 2.22
CA GLY A 122 -10.94 0.27 1.42
C GLY A 122 -10.08 1.45 1.90
N ASN A 123 -10.06 1.70 3.21
CA ASN A 123 -9.20 2.73 3.82
C ASN A 123 -7.71 2.42 3.56
N GLY A 124 -7.30 1.16 3.71
CA GLY A 124 -5.95 0.69 3.40
C GLY A 124 -5.56 0.96 1.95
N ALA A 125 -6.46 0.70 1.01
CA ALA A 125 -6.24 1.00 -0.40
C ALA A 125 -5.99 2.50 -0.62
N VAL A 126 -6.77 3.39 0.02
CA VAL A 126 -6.55 4.85 -0.05
C VAL A 126 -5.18 5.23 0.51
N LEU A 127 -4.78 4.69 1.68
CA LEU A 127 -3.46 4.93 2.28
C LEU A 127 -2.32 4.56 1.32
N LEU A 128 -2.38 3.38 0.72
CA LEU A 128 -1.39 2.90 -0.24
C LEU A 128 -1.37 3.75 -1.52
N GLY A 129 -2.53 4.18 -2.01
CA GLY A 129 -2.64 5.07 -3.16
C GLY A 129 -1.97 6.44 -2.92
N VAL A 130 -2.23 7.04 -1.75
CA VAL A 130 -1.60 8.30 -1.34
C VAL A 130 -0.09 8.15 -1.22
N PHE A 131 0.37 7.05 -0.60
CA PHE A 131 1.80 6.75 -0.56
C PHE A 131 2.41 6.67 -1.96
N ASN A 132 1.81 5.92 -2.86
CA ASN A 132 2.31 5.74 -4.23
C ASN A 132 2.40 7.07 -4.98
N LEU A 133 1.40 7.94 -4.86
CA LEU A 133 1.37 9.26 -5.48
C LEU A 133 2.49 10.17 -4.96
N ILE A 134 2.82 10.08 -3.68
CA ILE A 134 3.80 10.95 -3.02
C ILE A 134 5.21 10.41 -3.20
N PHE A 135 5.41 9.11 -2.97
CA PHE A 135 6.71 8.48 -2.92
C PHE A 135 7.34 8.33 -4.31
N PHE A 136 6.67 7.65 -5.25
CA PHE A 136 7.29 7.27 -6.51
C PHE A 136 7.74 8.43 -7.39
N PRO A 137 6.95 9.51 -7.59
CA PRO A 137 7.43 10.62 -8.40
C PRO A 137 8.64 11.33 -7.80
N ARG A 138 8.82 11.29 -6.47
CA ARG A 138 10.00 11.83 -5.80
C ARG A 138 11.18 10.89 -5.87
N TYR A 139 10.94 9.60 -5.68
CA TYR A 139 11.94 8.55 -5.83
C TYR A 139 12.55 8.57 -7.22
N PHE A 140 11.74 8.57 -8.27
CA PHE A 140 12.23 8.59 -9.65
C PHE A 140 12.81 9.94 -10.09
N LYS A 141 12.72 10.99 -9.31
CA LYS A 141 13.45 12.25 -9.53
C LYS A 141 14.90 12.18 -9.03
N ALA A 142 15.16 11.44 -7.97
CA ALA A 142 16.49 11.27 -7.38
C ALA A 142 16.57 9.89 -6.71
N PRO A 143 16.81 8.81 -7.50
CA PRO A 143 16.72 7.44 -7.01
C PRO A 143 17.72 7.11 -5.90
N GLU A 144 18.79 7.87 -5.79
CA GLU A 144 19.79 7.70 -4.74
C GLU A 144 19.34 8.23 -3.37
N LYS A 145 18.40 9.19 -3.35
CA LYS A 145 17.91 9.87 -2.14
C LYS A 145 16.57 9.29 -1.68
N ILE A 146 16.51 7.98 -1.36
CA ILE A 146 15.27 7.26 -1.06
C ILE A 146 14.63 7.74 0.25
N GLY A 147 15.42 8.12 1.24
CA GLY A 147 14.95 8.46 2.59
C GLY A 147 13.96 9.62 2.61
N VAL A 148 14.28 10.73 1.93
CA VAL A 148 13.41 11.93 1.93
C VAL A 148 12.05 11.65 1.27
N PRO A 149 11.95 11.05 0.08
CA PRO A 149 10.66 10.61 -0.49
C PRO A 149 9.85 9.73 0.45
N PHE A 150 10.52 8.80 1.16
CA PHE A 150 9.85 7.90 2.08
C PHE A 150 9.29 8.65 3.29
N VAL A 151 10.08 9.52 3.94
CA VAL A 151 9.62 10.28 5.11
C VAL A 151 8.40 11.14 4.75
N ILE A 152 8.42 11.83 3.60
CA ILE A 152 7.27 12.64 3.17
C ILE A 152 6.03 11.76 2.95
N GLY A 153 6.20 10.62 2.29
CA GLY A 153 5.11 9.65 2.08
C GLY A 153 4.59 9.08 3.39
N ALA A 154 5.48 8.71 4.31
CA ALA A 154 5.15 8.17 5.63
C ALA A 154 4.37 9.18 6.48
N VAL A 155 4.81 10.44 6.54
CA VAL A 155 4.09 11.50 7.25
C VAL A 155 2.67 11.67 6.70
N ALA A 156 2.51 11.71 5.37
CA ALA A 156 1.20 11.81 4.76
C ALA A 156 0.29 10.62 5.11
N VAL A 157 0.83 9.39 5.10
CA VAL A 157 0.10 8.18 5.50
C VAL A 157 -0.32 8.25 6.96
N PHE A 158 0.58 8.65 7.89
CA PHE A 158 0.23 8.77 9.30
C PHE A 158 -0.80 9.86 9.57
N LEU A 159 -0.72 11.00 8.90
CA LEU A 159 -1.75 12.05 8.98
C LEU A 159 -3.10 11.52 8.51
N LEU A 160 -3.14 10.76 7.43
CA LEU A 160 -4.37 10.19 6.90
C LEU A 160 -4.92 9.08 7.81
N ILE A 161 -4.07 8.27 8.45
CA ILE A 161 -4.47 7.32 9.51
C ILE A 161 -5.15 8.09 10.64
N GLY A 162 -4.55 9.19 11.10
CA GLY A 162 -5.13 10.06 12.13
C GLY A 162 -6.51 10.60 11.72
N VAL A 163 -6.67 11.01 10.46
CA VAL A 163 -7.97 11.44 9.92
C VAL A 163 -9.00 10.30 9.95
N PHE A 164 -8.65 9.09 9.52
CA PHE A 164 -9.58 7.95 9.57
C PHE A 164 -9.98 7.60 11.00
N ILE A 165 -9.05 7.64 11.95
CA ILE A 165 -9.36 7.42 13.37
C ILE A 165 -10.29 8.54 13.89
N ALA A 166 -10.00 9.79 13.60
CA ALA A 166 -10.82 10.92 14.01
C ALA A 166 -12.24 10.86 13.42
N LEU A 167 -12.37 10.55 12.13
CA LEU A 167 -13.68 10.38 11.47
C LEU A 167 -14.51 9.26 12.11
N ARG A 168 -13.87 8.19 12.57
CA ARG A 168 -14.52 7.07 13.24
C ARG A 168 -15.16 7.49 14.56
N TRP A 169 -14.49 8.34 15.33
CA TRP A 169 -15.00 8.84 16.59
C TRP A 169 -15.97 10.03 16.43
N ALA A 170 -15.78 10.84 15.41
CA ALA A 170 -16.53 12.08 15.18
C ALA A 170 -17.83 11.87 14.39
N THR A 171 -17.97 10.79 13.61
CA THR A 171 -19.10 10.65 12.70
C THR A 171 -19.89 9.38 12.93
N PRO A 172 -21.26 9.47 13.04
CA PRO A 172 -22.12 8.29 13.13
C PRO A 172 -21.99 7.36 11.91
N LEU A 173 -21.67 7.91 10.74
CA LEU A 173 -21.44 7.13 9.51
C LEU A 173 -20.37 6.06 9.73
N TYR A 174 -19.25 6.43 10.35
CA TYR A 174 -18.17 5.47 10.61
C TYR A 174 -18.51 4.53 11.77
N SER A 175 -18.98 5.06 12.89
CA SER A 175 -19.22 4.25 14.10
C SER A 175 -20.37 3.27 13.95
N VAL A 176 -21.45 3.63 13.23
CA VAL A 176 -22.65 2.82 13.10
C VAL A 176 -22.71 2.04 11.78
N THR A 177 -22.31 2.68 10.64
CA THR A 177 -22.52 2.09 9.31
C THR A 177 -21.32 1.30 8.82
N LEU A 178 -20.09 1.82 9.00
CA LEU A 178 -18.88 1.21 8.46
C LEU A 178 -18.16 0.33 9.48
N ASN A 179 -18.50 0.39 10.76
CA ASN A 179 -17.92 -0.44 11.80
C ASN A 179 -18.69 -1.78 11.96
N GLY A 180 -18.14 -2.72 12.75
CA GLY A 180 -18.76 -4.02 13.02
C GLY A 180 -18.57 -5.05 11.91
N LEU A 181 -19.29 -6.18 12.05
CA LEU A 181 -19.20 -7.34 11.14
C LEU A 181 -19.56 -6.99 9.70
N ASN A 182 -18.99 -7.69 8.75
CA ASN A 182 -19.29 -7.52 7.32
C ASN A 182 -20.76 -7.82 6.98
N SER A 183 -21.43 -8.69 7.73
CA SER A 183 -22.84 -9.03 7.54
C SER A 183 -23.80 -7.88 7.85
N VAL A 184 -23.37 -6.90 8.65
CA VAL A 184 -24.15 -5.71 9.00
C VAL A 184 -23.77 -4.58 8.04
N ASN A 185 -24.75 -3.96 7.39
CA ASN A 185 -24.54 -2.87 6.43
C ASN A 185 -23.54 -3.23 5.31
N THR A 186 -23.60 -4.45 4.78
CA THR A 186 -22.68 -5.00 3.77
C THR A 186 -22.54 -4.07 2.57
N GLY A 187 -23.66 -3.47 2.09
CA GLY A 187 -23.66 -2.56 0.95
C GLY A 187 -22.79 -1.32 1.18
N ALA A 188 -22.87 -0.69 2.36
CA ALA A 188 -22.06 0.49 2.68
C ALA A 188 -20.57 0.15 2.78
N LYS A 189 -20.23 -1.01 3.36
CA LYS A 189 -18.83 -1.49 3.47
C LYS A 189 -18.26 -1.88 2.10
N ALA A 190 -19.05 -2.52 1.26
CA ALA A 190 -18.67 -2.84 -0.11
C ALA A 190 -18.47 -1.56 -0.95
N ALA A 191 -19.33 -0.56 -0.77
CA ALA A 191 -19.15 0.75 -1.40
C ALA A 191 -17.86 1.42 -0.95
N ALA A 192 -17.55 1.41 0.37
CA ALA A 192 -16.30 1.95 0.91
C ALA A 192 -15.06 1.23 0.33
N LEU A 193 -15.12 -0.10 0.21
CA LEU A 193 -14.06 -0.89 -0.45
C LEU A 193 -13.90 -0.48 -1.92
N THR A 194 -14.99 -0.41 -2.67
CA THR A 194 -14.96 -0.07 -4.10
C THR A 194 -14.42 1.33 -4.32
N ILE A 195 -14.89 2.32 -3.56
CA ILE A 195 -14.38 3.70 -3.60
C ILE A 195 -12.89 3.73 -3.26
N GLY A 196 -12.47 3.02 -2.21
CA GLY A 196 -11.07 2.93 -1.82
C GLY A 196 -10.18 2.36 -2.93
N ILE A 197 -10.62 1.28 -3.59
CA ILE A 197 -9.88 0.66 -4.72
C ILE A 197 -9.83 1.61 -5.92
N VAL A 198 -10.92 2.29 -6.26
CA VAL A 198 -10.94 3.26 -7.36
C VAL A 198 -9.96 4.40 -7.08
N ILE A 199 -9.96 4.94 -5.87
CA ILE A 199 -9.01 5.98 -5.45
C ILE A 199 -7.56 5.46 -5.53
N TYR A 200 -7.31 4.25 -5.04
CA TYR A 200 -5.99 3.60 -5.11
C TYR A 200 -5.48 3.52 -6.55
N ILE A 201 -6.31 3.02 -7.46
CA ILE A 201 -5.95 2.89 -8.88
C ILE A 201 -5.69 4.27 -9.47
N ALA A 202 -6.57 5.23 -9.26
CA ALA A 202 -6.44 6.59 -9.80
C ALA A 202 -5.14 7.26 -9.32
N LEU A 203 -4.88 7.27 -8.01
CA LEU A 203 -3.68 7.87 -7.43
C LEU A 203 -2.40 7.16 -7.88
N SER A 204 -2.43 5.83 -7.96
CA SER A 204 -1.31 5.02 -8.41
C SER A 204 -0.99 5.24 -9.89
N VAL A 205 -2.00 5.35 -10.75
CA VAL A 205 -1.82 5.68 -12.18
C VAL A 205 -1.26 7.10 -12.36
N ILE A 206 -1.77 8.08 -11.60
CA ILE A 206 -1.24 9.45 -11.62
C ILE A 206 0.22 9.43 -11.15
N GLY A 207 0.52 8.74 -10.05
CA GLY A 207 1.87 8.58 -9.53
C GLY A 207 2.81 7.95 -10.56
N CYS A 208 2.36 6.92 -11.29
CA CYS A 208 3.10 6.27 -12.36
C CYS A 208 3.42 7.24 -13.51
N LYS A 209 2.42 7.97 -14.00
CA LYS A 209 2.61 8.96 -15.08
C LYS A 209 3.58 10.07 -14.69
N LEU A 210 3.49 10.57 -13.45
CA LEU A 210 4.41 11.57 -12.92
C LEU A 210 5.83 11.02 -12.77
N SER A 211 5.96 9.76 -12.36
CA SER A 211 7.24 9.05 -12.24
C SER A 211 7.94 8.91 -13.59
N MET A 212 7.21 8.47 -14.62
CA MET A 212 7.73 8.37 -16.00
C MET A 212 8.25 9.72 -16.50
N ARG A 213 7.46 10.79 -16.33
CA ARG A 213 7.85 12.14 -16.76
C ARG A 213 9.10 12.65 -16.04
N ARG A 214 9.25 12.35 -14.75
CA ARG A 214 10.41 12.77 -13.96
C ARG A 214 11.65 11.95 -14.31
N PHE A 215 11.49 10.65 -14.47
CA PHE A 215 12.57 9.74 -14.81
C PHE A 215 13.15 10.01 -16.20
N HIS A 216 12.31 10.39 -17.18
CA HIS A 216 12.77 10.73 -18.53
C HIS A 216 13.76 11.90 -18.56
N ARG A 217 13.71 12.80 -17.58
CA ARG A 217 14.55 14.01 -17.46
C ARG A 217 15.87 13.76 -16.73
N ILE A 218 16.13 12.54 -16.29
CA ILE A 218 17.38 12.19 -15.62
C ILE A 218 18.34 11.65 -16.66
N ASP A 219 19.50 12.26 -16.77
CA ASP A 219 20.67 11.70 -17.47
C ASP A 219 21.36 10.75 -16.48
N VAL A 220 21.25 9.44 -16.76
CA VAL A 220 21.88 8.34 -16.01
C VAL A 220 23.01 7.78 -16.88
#